data_f16edb0a299c12d88bada22f47a0af16
#
_entry.id   f16edb0a299c12d88bada22f47a0af16
#
_cell.length_a   1.000
_cell.length_b   1.000
_cell.length_c   1.000
_cell.angle_alpha   90.00
_cell.angle_beta   90.00
_cell.angle_gamma   90.00
#
_symmetry.space_group_name_H-M   'P 1'
#
loop_
_entity.id
_entity.type
_entity.pdbx_description
1 polymer ?
#
loop_
_entity_poly.entity_id
_entity_poly.type
_entity_poly.pdbx_seq_one_letter_code
_entity_poly.pdbx_strand_id
1 'polypeptide(L)'
;MTDARTRLSRFGSKLITFHPAPGANVNALIDVIPVIAALVLVSAIHGPRHGLIGMLGAMGGLSGKQSPPRTRLRILLGVGVVLMISQTIGISLSSFPVLLPAALGIWSFVMIFVWNALHLGPPGPLNVLFAAALASYYAAEGMTYADIMPATAASFLLAAATSMIVILVNPVRPARRAVSKAMEAVDLYANPEQDATPADLARLRSEAHNSVHAAWWILNDGVWPQDPRALGRPWMYRLWKRMSMAWEGLRADLLLSLIHI
;
A
#
# COMPACT_ATOMS: atom_id res chain seq x y z
N MET A 1 -12.00 -39.95 15.91
CA MET A 1 -10.81 -39.59 15.11
C MET A 1 -11.13 -39.05 13.71
N THR A 2 -12.32 -39.23 13.20
CA THR A 2 -12.80 -38.76 11.87
C THR A 2 -12.97 -37.26 11.77
N ASP A 3 -13.31 -36.57 12.83
CA ASP A 3 -13.68 -35.13 12.82
C ASP A 3 -12.45 -34.18 12.62
N ALA A 4 -11.28 -34.54 13.13
CA ALA A 4 -10.06 -33.74 12.97
C ALA A 4 -9.51 -33.77 11.52
N ARG A 5 -9.62 -34.87 10.81
CA ARG A 5 -9.23 -34.97 9.39
C ARG A 5 -10.14 -34.17 8.49
N THR A 6 -11.43 -34.16 8.79
CA THR A 6 -12.43 -33.36 8.02
C THR A 6 -12.23 -31.87 8.24
N ARG A 7 -11.87 -31.42 9.43
CA ARG A 7 -11.53 -30.01 9.72
C ARG A 7 -10.25 -29.58 9.06
N LEU A 8 -9.21 -30.42 9.07
CA LEU A 8 -7.94 -30.14 8.39
C LEU A 8 -8.08 -30.07 6.87
N SER A 9 -8.90 -30.95 6.27
CA SER A 9 -9.15 -30.92 4.82
C SER A 9 -9.95 -29.68 4.40
N ARG A 10 -10.96 -29.26 5.19
CA ARG A 10 -11.69 -27.99 4.96
C ARG A 10 -10.81 -26.78 5.18
N PHE A 11 -9.88 -26.80 6.13
CA PHE A 11 -8.91 -25.73 6.33
C PHE A 11 -7.93 -25.65 5.16
N GLY A 12 -7.42 -26.80 4.70
CA GLY A 12 -6.54 -26.90 3.53
C GLY A 12 -7.21 -26.41 2.24
N SER A 13 -8.48 -26.79 2.01
CA SER A 13 -9.21 -26.33 0.82
C SER A 13 -9.49 -24.83 0.83
N LYS A 14 -9.76 -24.23 2.00
CA LYS A 14 -9.95 -22.77 2.14
C LYS A 14 -8.65 -21.98 1.95
N LEU A 15 -7.49 -22.56 2.25
CA LEU A 15 -6.18 -21.94 2.00
C LEU A 15 -5.80 -21.91 0.50
N ILE A 16 -6.33 -22.83 -0.30
CA ILE A 16 -5.98 -22.98 -1.72
C ILE A 16 -7.05 -22.41 -2.66
N THR A 17 -8.23 -22.04 -2.17
CA THR A 17 -9.26 -21.40 -2.99
C THR A 17 -8.85 -19.95 -3.34
N PHE A 18 -8.13 -19.81 -4.45
CA PHE A 18 -7.95 -18.51 -5.11
C PHE A 18 -9.30 -18.06 -5.66
N HIS A 19 -9.87 -17.02 -5.06
CA HIS A 19 -10.99 -16.31 -5.65
C HIS A 19 -10.42 -15.14 -6.48
N PRO A 20 -10.26 -15.30 -7.80
CA PRO A 20 -9.77 -14.20 -8.63
C PRO A 20 -10.86 -13.13 -8.71
N ALA A 21 -10.67 -12.04 -8.00
CA ALA A 21 -11.54 -10.87 -8.17
C ALA A 21 -11.40 -10.34 -9.61
N PRO A 22 -12.50 -10.06 -10.31
CA PRO A 22 -12.47 -9.54 -11.67
C PRO A 22 -11.58 -8.29 -11.76
N GLY A 23 -10.59 -8.32 -12.65
CA GLY A 23 -9.63 -7.22 -12.83
C GLY A 23 -8.46 -7.16 -11.82
N ALA A 24 -8.38 -8.08 -10.85
CA ALA A 24 -7.26 -8.14 -9.89
C ALA A 24 -5.91 -8.31 -10.59
N ASN A 25 -5.84 -9.15 -11.62
CA ASN A 25 -4.60 -9.46 -12.34
C ASN A 25 -4.01 -8.24 -13.07
N VAL A 26 -4.85 -7.44 -13.74
CA VAL A 26 -4.40 -6.23 -14.44
C VAL A 26 -3.91 -5.17 -13.45
N ASN A 27 -4.61 -5.03 -12.34
CA ASN A 27 -4.22 -4.07 -11.30
C ASN A 27 -2.92 -4.49 -10.61
N ALA A 28 -2.75 -5.78 -10.31
CA ALA A 28 -1.50 -6.31 -9.76
C ALA A 28 -0.33 -6.12 -10.73
N LEU A 29 -0.55 -6.33 -12.03
CA LEU A 29 0.50 -6.11 -13.05
C LEU A 29 0.93 -4.63 -13.09
N ILE A 30 -0.01 -3.69 -13.13
CA ILE A 30 0.29 -2.25 -13.11
C ILE A 30 1.07 -1.88 -11.85
N ASP A 31 0.78 -2.53 -10.73
CA ASP A 31 1.43 -2.28 -9.46
C ASP A 31 2.86 -2.83 -9.39
N VAL A 32 3.17 -3.88 -10.13
CA VAL A 32 4.49 -4.51 -10.18
C VAL A 32 5.44 -3.82 -11.17
N ILE A 33 4.92 -3.21 -12.23
CA ILE A 33 5.73 -2.52 -13.26
C ILE A 33 6.73 -1.52 -12.66
N PRO A 34 6.36 -0.61 -11.73
CA PRO A 34 7.33 0.33 -11.16
C PRO A 34 8.48 -0.35 -10.40
N VAL A 35 8.21 -1.48 -9.75
CA VAL A 35 9.22 -2.25 -9.01
C VAL A 35 10.17 -2.93 -9.98
N ILE A 36 9.64 -3.58 -11.01
CA ILE A 36 10.47 -4.23 -12.05
C ILE A 36 11.30 -3.19 -12.79
N ALA A 37 10.72 -2.06 -13.17
CA ALA A 37 11.42 -0.98 -13.86
C ALA A 37 12.58 -0.44 -12.99
N ALA A 38 12.35 -0.21 -11.70
CA ALA A 38 13.39 0.23 -10.78
C ALA A 38 14.49 -0.83 -10.60
N LEU A 39 14.12 -2.11 -10.43
CA LEU A 39 15.06 -3.22 -10.33
C LEU A 39 15.95 -3.31 -11.58
N VAL A 40 15.35 -3.32 -12.77
CA VAL A 40 16.07 -3.44 -14.04
C VAL A 40 16.99 -2.23 -14.28
N LEU A 41 16.48 -1.01 -14.07
CA LEU A 41 17.23 0.20 -14.32
C LEU A 41 18.45 0.31 -13.38
N VAL A 42 18.25 0.09 -12.08
CA VAL A 42 19.34 0.17 -11.10
C VAL A 42 20.34 -0.96 -11.31
N SER A 43 19.87 -2.17 -11.65
CA SER A 43 20.76 -3.29 -12.00
C SER A 43 21.59 -3.01 -13.26
N ALA A 44 21.01 -2.36 -14.25
CA ALA A 44 21.70 -2.04 -15.50
C ALA A 44 22.78 -0.96 -15.30
N ILE A 45 22.55 0.00 -14.38
CA ILE A 45 23.48 1.12 -14.15
C ILE A 45 24.58 0.74 -13.15
N HIS A 46 24.24 0.06 -12.05
CA HIS A 46 25.13 -0.16 -10.91
C HIS A 46 25.43 -1.65 -10.65
N GLY A 47 24.86 -2.54 -11.45
CA GLY A 47 25.03 -4.00 -11.31
C GLY A 47 23.92 -4.68 -10.48
N PRO A 48 23.82 -6.02 -10.59
CA PRO A 48 22.68 -6.78 -10.05
C PRO A 48 22.57 -6.71 -8.52
N ARG A 49 23.67 -6.57 -7.79
CA ARG A 49 23.64 -6.42 -6.31
C ARG A 49 22.91 -5.14 -5.89
N HIS A 50 23.17 -4.03 -6.56
CA HIS A 50 22.49 -2.75 -6.30
C HIS A 50 21.01 -2.81 -6.69
N GLY A 51 20.65 -3.58 -7.73
CA GLY A 51 19.28 -3.82 -8.11
C GLY A 51 18.48 -4.53 -7.02
N LEU A 52 19.04 -5.55 -6.37
CA LEU A 52 18.39 -6.26 -5.27
C LEU A 52 18.18 -5.36 -4.05
N ILE A 53 19.19 -4.53 -3.70
CA ILE A 53 19.05 -3.52 -2.65
C ILE A 53 17.95 -2.51 -3.02
N GLY A 54 17.96 -2.05 -4.27
CA GLY A 54 17.00 -1.09 -4.78
C GLY A 54 15.57 -1.62 -4.82
N MET A 55 15.35 -2.93 -4.98
CA MET A 55 14.03 -3.56 -4.99
C MET A 55 13.22 -3.23 -3.72
N LEU A 56 13.86 -3.23 -2.54
CA LEU A 56 13.21 -2.87 -1.28
C LEU A 56 12.81 -1.39 -1.24
N GLY A 57 13.65 -0.51 -1.79
CA GLY A 57 13.30 0.89 -2.01
C GLY A 57 12.08 1.04 -2.91
N ALA A 58 12.07 0.35 -4.05
CA ALA A 58 10.97 0.38 -4.99
C ALA A 58 9.66 -0.13 -4.39
N MET A 59 9.69 -1.18 -3.57
CA MET A 59 8.51 -1.66 -2.84
C MET A 59 7.98 -0.59 -1.87
N GLY A 60 8.87 0.14 -1.18
CA GLY A 60 8.49 1.29 -0.34
C GLY A 60 7.77 2.38 -1.13
N GLY A 61 8.18 2.65 -2.37
CA GLY A 61 7.53 3.60 -3.27
C GLY A 61 6.09 3.24 -3.67
N LEU A 62 5.65 2.02 -3.39
CA LEU A 62 4.27 1.60 -3.60
C LEU A 62 3.34 1.88 -2.42
N SER A 63 3.84 2.41 -1.31
CA SER A 63 3.04 2.68 -0.11
C SER A 63 1.94 3.72 -0.38
N GLY A 64 0.83 3.60 0.37
CA GLY A 64 -0.26 4.56 0.33
C GLY A 64 -1.06 4.58 -0.98
N LYS A 65 -1.11 3.51 -1.77
CA LYS A 65 -1.82 3.46 -3.07
C LYS A 65 -3.32 3.74 -2.99
N GLN A 66 -3.92 3.49 -1.85
CA GLN A 66 -5.34 3.72 -1.60
C GLN A 66 -5.62 5.12 -1.06
N SER A 67 -4.55 5.88 -0.78
CA SER A 67 -4.67 7.24 -0.22
C SER A 67 -4.77 8.29 -1.33
N PRO A 68 -5.45 9.42 -1.06
CA PRO A 68 -5.46 10.57 -1.95
C PRO A 68 -4.05 11.11 -2.23
N PRO A 69 -3.84 11.84 -3.34
CA PRO A 69 -2.49 12.24 -3.77
C PRO A 69 -1.68 12.99 -2.71
N ARG A 70 -2.31 13.89 -1.94
CA ARG A 70 -1.63 14.68 -0.89
C ARG A 70 -1.21 13.82 0.29
N THR A 71 -2.12 13.01 0.82
CA THR A 71 -1.84 12.07 1.91
C THR A 71 -0.83 11.05 1.48
N ARG A 72 -0.93 10.54 0.25
CA ARG A 72 0.06 9.62 -0.30
C ARG A 72 1.46 10.23 -0.35
N LEU A 73 1.60 11.48 -0.78
CA LEU A 73 2.91 12.15 -0.78
C LEU A 73 3.53 12.19 0.63
N ARG A 74 2.72 12.52 1.65
CA ARG A 74 3.18 12.51 3.05
C ARG A 74 3.59 11.10 3.51
N ILE A 75 2.80 10.09 3.15
CA ILE A 75 3.12 8.68 3.45
C ILE A 75 4.44 8.29 2.77
N LEU A 76 4.62 8.60 1.48
CA LEU A 76 5.84 8.31 0.75
C LEU A 76 7.07 9.00 1.38
N LEU A 77 6.96 10.27 1.74
CA LEU A 77 8.05 10.98 2.42
C LEU A 77 8.40 10.30 3.76
N GLY A 78 7.39 9.96 4.57
CA GLY A 78 7.59 9.24 5.83
C GLY A 78 8.24 7.87 5.63
N VAL A 79 7.74 7.07 4.68
CA VAL A 79 8.30 5.75 4.37
C VAL A 79 9.72 5.85 3.83
N GLY A 80 10.01 6.84 2.98
CA GLY A 80 11.37 7.09 2.48
C GLY A 80 12.36 7.38 3.61
N VAL A 81 12.00 8.27 4.54
CA VAL A 81 12.80 8.59 5.73
C VAL A 81 13.02 7.35 6.58
N VAL A 82 11.97 6.59 6.87
CA VAL A 82 12.03 5.37 7.67
C VAL A 82 12.90 4.30 7.01
N LEU A 83 12.84 4.15 5.68
CA LEU A 83 13.73 3.25 4.94
C LEU A 83 15.20 3.64 5.09
N MET A 84 15.52 4.93 4.97
CA MET A 84 16.90 5.41 5.14
C MET A 84 17.41 5.20 6.57
N ILE A 85 16.58 5.48 7.58
CA ILE A 85 16.92 5.21 8.98
C ILE A 85 17.17 3.72 9.20
N SER A 86 16.30 2.86 8.66
CA SER A 86 16.42 1.41 8.81
C SER A 86 17.72 0.87 8.20
N GLN A 87 18.09 1.34 7.02
CA GLN A 87 19.35 0.96 6.41
C GLN A 87 20.55 1.48 7.20
N THR A 88 20.49 2.71 7.73
CA THR A 88 21.52 3.26 8.60
C THR A 88 21.73 2.38 9.82
N ILE A 89 20.65 1.92 10.47
CA ILE A 89 20.73 0.98 11.61
C ILE A 89 21.40 -0.32 11.18
N GLY A 90 20.98 -0.90 10.05
CA GLY A 90 21.55 -2.14 9.52
C GLY A 90 23.04 -2.03 9.22
N ILE A 91 23.45 -0.99 8.50
CA ILE A 91 24.85 -0.76 8.12
C ILE A 91 25.73 -0.48 9.36
N SER A 92 25.29 0.42 10.26
CA SER A 92 26.05 0.80 11.46
C SER A 92 26.33 -0.38 12.40
N LEU A 93 25.35 -1.30 12.49
CA LEU A 93 25.42 -2.42 13.41
C LEU A 93 25.89 -3.73 12.76
N SER A 94 26.25 -3.70 11.47
CA SER A 94 26.70 -4.90 10.74
C SER A 94 27.93 -5.58 11.36
N SER A 95 28.81 -4.80 11.99
CA SER A 95 29.99 -5.32 12.68
C SER A 95 29.74 -5.86 14.10
N PHE A 96 28.51 -5.74 14.61
CA PHE A 96 28.15 -6.14 15.98
C PHE A 96 27.11 -7.27 15.97
N PRO A 97 27.52 -8.56 15.87
CA PRO A 97 26.60 -9.68 15.62
C PRO A 97 25.59 -9.92 16.76
N VAL A 98 25.87 -9.49 17.98
CA VAL A 98 24.96 -9.61 19.12
C VAL A 98 24.00 -8.40 19.20
N LEU A 99 24.50 -7.23 18.87
CA LEU A 99 23.72 -5.98 19.00
C LEU A 99 22.71 -5.83 17.84
N LEU A 100 23.06 -6.29 16.65
CA LEU A 100 22.23 -6.20 15.47
C LEU A 100 20.84 -6.85 15.64
N PRO A 101 20.72 -8.13 16.07
CA PRO A 101 19.41 -8.75 16.28
C PRO A 101 18.57 -8.02 17.34
N ALA A 102 19.19 -7.57 18.42
CA ALA A 102 18.50 -6.82 19.47
C ALA A 102 17.96 -5.48 18.95
N ALA A 103 18.77 -4.73 18.21
CA ALA A 103 18.36 -3.47 17.59
C ALA A 103 17.26 -3.67 16.52
N LEU A 104 17.37 -4.71 15.69
CA LEU A 104 16.34 -5.06 14.73
C LEU A 104 15.03 -5.48 15.40
N GLY A 105 15.11 -6.19 16.53
CA GLY A 105 13.94 -6.56 17.34
C GLY A 105 13.22 -5.34 17.89
N ILE A 106 13.94 -4.39 18.51
CA ILE A 106 13.38 -3.13 19.00
C ILE A 106 12.81 -2.32 17.84
N TRP A 107 13.56 -2.19 16.74
CA TRP A 107 13.12 -1.45 15.56
C TRP A 107 11.87 -2.07 14.95
N SER A 108 11.77 -3.41 14.91
CA SER A 108 10.58 -4.13 14.46
C SER A 108 9.37 -3.75 15.28
N PHE A 109 9.49 -3.78 16.61
CA PHE A 109 8.41 -3.42 17.51
C PHE A 109 7.91 -1.99 17.24
N VAL A 110 8.85 -1.03 17.15
CA VAL A 110 8.53 0.38 16.86
C VAL A 110 7.83 0.51 15.51
N MET A 111 8.34 -0.15 14.49
CA MET A 111 7.77 -0.06 13.14
C MET A 111 6.39 -0.70 13.03
N ILE A 112 6.16 -1.87 13.65
CA ILE A 112 4.85 -2.50 13.70
C ILE A 112 3.86 -1.59 14.43
N PHE A 113 4.25 -0.99 15.55
CA PHE A 113 3.41 -0.08 16.30
C PHE A 113 3.05 1.17 15.47
N VAL A 114 4.05 1.85 14.89
CA VAL A 114 3.85 3.05 14.06
C VAL A 114 2.99 2.74 12.84
N TRP A 115 3.26 1.61 12.18
CA TRP A 115 2.53 1.22 10.97
C TRP A 115 1.04 0.97 11.25
N ASN A 116 0.74 0.28 12.35
CA ASN A 116 -0.64 0.04 12.77
C ASN A 116 -1.32 1.32 13.28
N ALA A 117 -0.62 2.14 14.06
CA ALA A 117 -1.16 3.40 14.58
C ALA A 117 -1.52 4.40 13.46
N LEU A 118 -0.71 4.44 12.40
CA LEU A 118 -0.92 5.33 11.26
C LEU A 118 -1.72 4.71 10.10
N HIS A 119 -2.13 3.45 10.22
CA HIS A 119 -2.89 2.71 9.19
C HIS A 119 -2.28 2.80 7.78
N LEU A 120 -0.94 2.67 7.68
CA LEU A 120 -0.19 2.94 6.45
C LEU A 120 -0.42 1.92 5.31
N GLY A 121 -1.08 0.81 5.59
CA GLY A 121 -1.40 -0.21 4.59
C GLY A 121 -0.17 -0.96 4.03
N PRO A 122 -0.34 -1.77 2.97
CA PRO A 122 0.75 -2.50 2.34
C PRO A 122 1.75 -1.55 1.64
N PRO A 123 3.05 -1.94 1.54
CA PRO A 123 3.63 -3.27 1.77
C PRO A 123 3.87 -3.67 3.23
N GLY A 124 3.62 -2.81 4.20
CA GLY A 124 3.73 -3.12 5.61
C GLY A 124 5.13 -2.84 6.21
N PRO A 125 5.28 -2.99 7.54
CA PRO A 125 6.53 -2.73 8.24
C PRO A 125 7.64 -3.72 7.88
N LEU A 126 7.29 -4.92 7.38
CA LEU A 126 8.26 -5.95 6.98
C LEU A 126 9.22 -5.46 5.89
N ASN A 127 8.76 -4.64 4.95
CA ASN A 127 9.64 -4.07 3.92
C ASN A 127 10.78 -3.24 4.51
N VAL A 128 10.48 -2.47 5.53
CA VAL A 128 11.44 -1.62 6.26
C VAL A 128 12.46 -2.46 7.02
N LEU A 129 12.01 -3.56 7.62
CA LEU A 129 12.87 -4.50 8.36
C LEU A 129 13.78 -5.28 7.43
N PHE A 130 13.26 -5.75 6.31
CA PHE A 130 14.08 -6.40 5.28
C PHE A 130 15.13 -5.43 4.71
N ALA A 131 14.80 -4.14 4.57
CA ALA A 131 15.77 -3.14 4.15
C ALA A 131 16.93 -3.01 5.13
N ALA A 132 16.67 -3.02 6.44
CA ALA A 132 17.70 -2.99 7.47
C ALA A 132 18.54 -4.29 7.47
N ALA A 133 17.89 -5.44 7.42
CA ALA A 133 18.58 -6.74 7.42
C ALA A 133 19.46 -6.93 6.16
N LEU A 134 18.94 -6.59 4.99
CA LEU A 134 19.69 -6.69 3.74
C LEU A 134 20.85 -5.69 3.70
N ALA A 135 20.65 -4.48 4.20
CA ALA A 135 21.70 -3.47 4.32
C ALA A 135 22.83 -3.93 5.25
N SER A 136 22.50 -4.59 6.37
CA SER A 136 23.51 -5.16 7.28
C SER A 136 24.30 -6.30 6.62
N TYR A 137 23.63 -7.14 5.85
CA TYR A 137 24.27 -8.25 5.12
C TYR A 137 25.28 -7.71 4.10
N TYR A 138 24.87 -6.76 3.26
CA TYR A 138 25.78 -6.19 2.25
C TYR A 138 26.90 -5.34 2.86
N ALA A 139 26.66 -4.67 3.97
CA ALA A 139 27.71 -3.97 4.72
C ALA A 139 28.73 -4.95 5.29
N ALA A 140 28.31 -6.12 5.77
CA ALA A 140 29.24 -7.18 6.18
C ALA A 140 30.06 -7.75 5.01
N GLU A 141 29.54 -7.69 3.77
CA GLU A 141 30.28 -8.01 2.53
C GLU A 141 31.18 -6.87 2.04
N GLY A 142 31.28 -5.76 2.77
CA GLY A 142 32.17 -4.64 2.46
C GLY A 142 31.56 -3.50 1.64
N MET A 143 30.24 -3.52 1.38
CA MET A 143 29.55 -2.37 0.77
C MET A 143 29.39 -1.24 1.77
N THR A 144 29.56 -0.01 1.28
CA THR A 144 29.53 1.21 2.11
C THR A 144 28.13 1.88 2.08
N TYR A 145 27.94 2.88 2.93
CA TYR A 145 26.77 3.76 2.86
C TYR A 145 26.56 4.38 1.47
N ALA A 146 27.68 4.74 0.80
CA ALA A 146 27.64 5.36 -0.51
C ALA A 146 27.18 4.39 -1.62
N ASP A 147 27.29 3.10 -1.40
CA ASP A 147 26.83 2.08 -2.34
C ASP A 147 25.35 1.72 -2.11
N ILE A 148 24.96 1.55 -0.85
CA ILE A 148 23.64 1.01 -0.48
C ILE A 148 22.55 2.08 -0.53
N MET A 149 22.77 3.23 0.10
CA MET A 149 21.74 4.26 0.25
C MET A 149 21.29 4.89 -1.07
N PRO A 150 22.18 5.29 -2.00
CA PRO A 150 21.76 5.86 -3.26
C PRO A 150 20.97 4.89 -4.13
N ALA A 151 21.32 3.60 -4.13
CA ALA A 151 20.59 2.57 -4.89
C ALA A 151 19.15 2.43 -4.40
N THR A 152 18.96 2.39 -3.08
CA THR A 152 17.61 2.33 -2.48
C THR A 152 16.84 3.63 -2.70
N ALA A 153 17.47 4.78 -2.49
CA ALA A 153 16.84 6.09 -2.68
C ALA A 153 16.39 6.29 -4.14
N ALA A 154 17.26 5.99 -5.11
CA ALA A 154 16.95 6.10 -6.53
C ALA A 154 15.77 5.19 -6.91
N SER A 155 15.80 3.93 -6.48
CA SER A 155 14.70 2.98 -6.74
C SER A 155 13.40 3.39 -6.07
N PHE A 156 13.46 3.87 -4.83
CA PHE A 156 12.32 4.40 -4.11
C PHE A 156 11.71 5.59 -4.84
N LEU A 157 12.53 6.58 -5.22
CA LEU A 157 12.07 7.79 -5.91
C LEU A 157 11.48 7.45 -7.29
N LEU A 158 12.11 6.53 -8.04
CA LEU A 158 11.60 6.09 -9.33
C LEU A 158 10.23 5.41 -9.20
N ALA A 159 10.09 4.48 -8.25
CA ALA A 159 8.82 3.80 -7.99
C ALA A 159 7.75 4.76 -7.44
N ALA A 160 8.12 5.67 -6.56
CA ALA A 160 7.23 6.70 -6.04
C ALA A 160 6.76 7.63 -7.15
N ALA A 161 7.66 8.13 -8.00
CA ALA A 161 7.33 9.01 -9.12
C ALA A 161 6.40 8.33 -10.13
N THR A 162 6.75 7.13 -10.59
CA THR A 162 5.94 6.37 -11.55
C THR A 162 4.57 6.04 -10.98
N SER A 163 4.50 5.64 -9.72
CA SER A 163 3.24 5.34 -9.05
C SER A 163 2.38 6.58 -8.77
N MET A 164 2.99 7.76 -8.59
CA MET A 164 2.29 9.04 -8.49
C MET A 164 1.74 9.51 -9.84
N ILE A 165 2.49 9.31 -10.94
CA ILE A 165 2.02 9.63 -12.29
C ILE A 165 0.72 8.88 -12.60
N VAL A 166 0.64 7.59 -12.26
CA VAL A 166 -0.59 6.79 -12.46
C VAL A 166 -1.80 7.39 -11.74
N ILE A 167 -1.61 7.95 -10.54
CA ILE A 167 -2.69 8.60 -9.79
C ILE A 167 -3.02 9.98 -10.38
N LEU A 168 -2.01 10.74 -10.80
CA LEU A 168 -2.23 12.06 -11.41
C LEU A 168 -2.97 11.94 -12.74
N VAL A 169 -2.75 10.87 -13.50
CA VAL A 169 -3.49 10.58 -14.74
C VAL A 169 -4.95 10.18 -14.44
N ASN A 170 -5.21 9.48 -13.35
CA ASN A 170 -6.57 9.08 -12.98
C ASN A 170 -6.82 9.24 -11.46
N PRO A 171 -6.96 10.47 -10.97
CA PRO A 171 -7.07 10.76 -9.54
C PRO A 171 -8.38 10.27 -8.89
N VAL A 172 -9.40 9.97 -9.70
CA VAL A 172 -10.68 9.43 -9.20
C VAL A 172 -10.63 7.92 -8.96
N ARG A 173 -9.63 7.23 -9.53
CA ARG A 173 -9.51 5.77 -9.45
C ARG A 173 -9.45 5.22 -8.03
N PRO A 174 -8.68 5.79 -7.07
CA PRO A 174 -8.66 5.33 -5.68
C PRO A 174 -10.03 5.45 -5.01
N ALA A 175 -10.72 6.57 -5.22
CA ALA A 175 -12.04 6.83 -4.67
C ALA A 175 -13.10 5.87 -5.25
N ARG A 176 -13.11 5.70 -6.58
CA ARG A 176 -14.02 4.75 -7.22
C ARG A 176 -13.83 3.33 -6.71
N ARG A 177 -12.59 2.88 -6.51
CA ARG A 177 -12.30 1.56 -5.94
C ARG A 177 -12.77 1.43 -4.50
N ALA A 178 -12.56 2.46 -3.67
CA ALA A 178 -12.99 2.45 -2.29
C ALA A 178 -14.52 2.38 -2.17
N VAL A 179 -15.23 3.17 -2.98
CA VAL A 179 -16.71 3.13 -3.03
C VAL A 179 -17.21 1.80 -3.55
N SER A 180 -16.64 1.27 -4.64
CA SER A 180 -17.03 -0.05 -5.17
C SER A 180 -16.85 -1.16 -4.13
N LYS A 181 -15.72 -1.15 -3.39
CA LYS A 181 -15.48 -2.09 -2.29
C LYS A 181 -16.46 -1.92 -1.14
N ALA A 182 -16.81 -0.67 -0.80
CA ALA A 182 -17.81 -0.41 0.23
C ALA A 182 -19.20 -0.92 -0.19
N MET A 183 -19.62 -0.67 -1.42
CA MET A 183 -20.89 -1.17 -1.95
C MET A 183 -20.94 -2.71 -1.97
N GLU A 184 -19.86 -3.36 -2.40
CA GLU A 184 -19.75 -4.83 -2.39
C GLU A 184 -19.86 -5.39 -0.96
N ALA A 185 -19.18 -4.78 0.02
CA ALA A 185 -19.24 -5.21 1.41
C ALA A 185 -20.64 -4.99 2.03
N VAL A 186 -21.31 -3.91 1.66
CA VAL A 186 -22.70 -3.63 2.08
C VAL A 186 -23.68 -4.63 1.46
N ASP A 187 -23.50 -4.96 0.18
CA ASP A 187 -24.35 -5.92 -0.52
C ASP A 187 -24.22 -7.33 0.08
N LEU A 188 -22.98 -7.75 0.40
CA LEU A 188 -22.74 -9.02 1.09
C LEU A 188 -23.36 -9.05 2.50
N TYR A 189 -23.40 -7.93 3.20
CA TYR A 189 -24.07 -7.84 4.51
C TYR A 189 -25.60 -7.83 4.38
N ALA A 190 -26.14 -7.14 3.37
CA ALA A 190 -27.58 -7.05 3.13
C ALA A 190 -28.18 -8.38 2.60
N ASN A 191 -27.37 -9.15 1.84
CA ASN A 191 -27.75 -10.42 1.25
C ASN A 191 -26.80 -11.54 1.73
N PRO A 192 -26.83 -11.92 3.02
CA PRO A 192 -25.96 -12.95 3.54
C PRO A 192 -26.32 -14.33 2.96
N GLU A 193 -25.35 -15.25 2.88
CA GLU A 193 -25.61 -16.65 2.54
C GLU A 193 -26.64 -17.26 3.50
N GLN A 194 -27.53 -18.15 2.99
CA GLN A 194 -28.62 -18.73 3.76
C GLN A 194 -28.17 -19.47 5.02
N ASP A 195 -26.91 -19.96 5.04
CA ASP A 195 -26.30 -20.68 6.18
C ASP A 195 -25.37 -19.80 7.04
N ALA A 196 -25.47 -18.46 6.92
CA ALA A 196 -24.61 -17.54 7.64
C ALA A 196 -24.85 -17.62 9.15
N THR A 197 -23.79 -17.89 9.90
CA THR A 197 -23.84 -17.92 11.37
C THR A 197 -23.91 -16.50 11.96
N PRO A 198 -24.38 -16.34 13.23
CA PRO A 198 -24.34 -15.02 13.88
C PRO A 198 -22.93 -14.39 13.93
N ALA A 199 -21.87 -15.21 14.00
CA ALA A 199 -20.49 -14.74 13.95
C ALA A 199 -20.11 -14.22 12.54
N ASP A 200 -20.60 -14.86 11.48
CA ASP A 200 -20.39 -14.41 10.10
C ASP A 200 -21.12 -13.09 9.84
N LEU A 201 -22.35 -12.94 10.33
CA LEU A 201 -23.09 -11.69 10.23
C LEU A 201 -22.39 -10.53 10.97
N ALA A 202 -21.88 -10.78 12.18
CA ALA A 202 -21.10 -9.77 12.92
C ALA A 202 -19.82 -9.36 12.16
N ARG A 203 -19.15 -10.33 11.54
CA ARG A 203 -17.97 -10.07 10.70
C ARG A 203 -18.32 -9.25 9.46
N LEU A 204 -19.36 -9.64 8.72
CA LEU A 204 -19.81 -8.93 7.51
C LEU A 204 -20.23 -7.50 7.85
N ARG A 205 -20.94 -7.29 8.96
CA ARG A 205 -21.30 -5.96 9.45
C ARG A 205 -20.07 -5.10 9.74
N SER A 206 -19.07 -5.65 10.43
CA SER A 206 -17.82 -4.94 10.74
C SER A 206 -17.05 -4.59 9.46
N GLU A 207 -17.01 -5.50 8.49
CA GLU A 207 -16.34 -5.31 7.20
C GLU A 207 -17.04 -4.23 6.36
N ALA A 208 -18.38 -4.24 6.30
CA ALA A 208 -19.18 -3.22 5.65
C ALA A 208 -18.93 -1.85 6.28
N HIS A 209 -19.03 -1.74 7.61
CA HIS A 209 -18.78 -0.50 8.33
C HIS A 209 -17.37 0.05 8.08
N ASN A 210 -16.33 -0.78 8.18
CA ASN A 210 -14.95 -0.38 7.96
C ASN A 210 -14.71 0.06 6.51
N SER A 211 -15.31 -0.62 5.54
CA SER A 211 -15.19 -0.29 4.11
C SER A 211 -15.86 1.04 3.77
N VAL A 212 -17.04 1.29 4.30
CA VAL A 212 -17.76 2.57 4.15
C VAL A 212 -17.00 3.71 4.79
N HIS A 213 -16.49 3.50 6.02
CA HIS A 213 -15.68 4.51 6.71
C HIS A 213 -14.39 4.83 5.95
N ALA A 214 -13.72 3.83 5.39
CA ALA A 214 -12.53 4.03 4.56
C ALA A 214 -12.86 4.80 3.27
N ALA A 215 -13.97 4.48 2.59
CA ALA A 215 -14.43 5.20 1.42
C ALA A 215 -14.76 6.66 1.74
N TRP A 216 -15.45 6.90 2.84
CA TRP A 216 -15.76 8.26 3.33
C TRP A 216 -14.51 9.09 3.59
N TRP A 217 -13.49 8.50 4.23
CA TRP A 217 -12.20 9.17 4.44
C TRP A 217 -11.53 9.56 3.13
N ILE A 218 -11.45 8.64 2.17
CA ILE A 218 -10.84 8.90 0.86
C ILE A 218 -11.60 10.01 0.13
N LEU A 219 -12.92 10.03 0.21
CA LEU A 219 -13.75 11.05 -0.41
C LEU A 219 -13.59 12.43 0.23
N ASN A 220 -13.40 12.50 1.53
CA ASN A 220 -13.27 13.77 2.25
C ASN A 220 -11.84 14.34 2.22
N ASP A 221 -10.81 13.48 2.23
CA ASP A 221 -9.41 13.92 2.19
C ASP A 221 -8.97 14.34 0.77
N GLY A 222 -9.72 13.95 -0.24
CA GLY A 222 -9.50 14.30 -1.65
C GLY A 222 -9.88 15.73 -2.02
N VAL A 223 -9.79 16.71 -1.10
CA VAL A 223 -10.11 18.12 -1.37
C VAL A 223 -9.13 18.68 -2.40
N TRP A 224 -9.57 18.70 -3.64
CA TRP A 224 -8.95 19.49 -4.71
C TRP A 224 -9.14 20.97 -4.44
N PRO A 225 -8.27 21.85 -4.99
CA PRO A 225 -8.43 23.28 -4.85
C PRO A 225 -9.87 23.68 -5.17
N GLN A 226 -10.54 24.31 -4.21
CA GLN A 226 -11.96 24.69 -4.34
C GLN A 226 -12.19 25.75 -5.43
N ASP A 227 -11.14 26.44 -5.85
CA ASP A 227 -11.24 27.48 -6.89
C ASP A 227 -10.43 27.11 -8.15
N PRO A 228 -11.12 26.71 -9.24
CA PRO A 228 -10.46 26.42 -10.52
C PRO A 228 -9.91 27.68 -11.20
N ARG A 229 -10.32 28.88 -10.79
CA ARG A 229 -9.84 30.14 -11.37
C ARG A 229 -8.38 30.41 -10.97
N ALA A 230 -7.95 29.88 -9.81
CA ALA A 230 -6.55 29.96 -9.38
C ALA A 230 -5.58 29.17 -10.27
N LEU A 231 -6.08 28.28 -11.13
CA LEU A 231 -5.26 27.40 -11.95
C LEU A 231 -4.88 27.97 -13.33
N GLY A 232 -5.47 29.09 -13.76
CA GLY A 232 -5.06 29.88 -14.95
C GLY A 232 -5.00 29.16 -16.31
N ARG A 233 -5.40 27.88 -16.40
CA ARG A 233 -5.28 27.07 -17.62
C ARG A 233 -6.62 26.37 -17.98
N PRO A 234 -7.17 26.59 -19.18
CA PRO A 234 -8.50 26.08 -19.56
C PRO A 234 -8.61 24.55 -19.61
N TRP A 235 -7.51 23.82 -19.84
CA TRP A 235 -7.51 22.35 -19.80
C TRP A 235 -7.60 21.80 -18.37
N MET A 236 -7.01 22.50 -17.39
CA MET A 236 -7.10 22.13 -15.97
C MET A 236 -8.52 22.35 -15.44
N TYR A 237 -9.22 23.40 -15.88
CA TYR A 237 -10.63 23.61 -15.55
C TYR A 237 -11.53 22.48 -16.09
N ARG A 238 -11.32 22.02 -17.31
CA ARG A 238 -12.07 20.89 -17.89
C ARG A 238 -11.81 19.59 -17.13
N LEU A 239 -10.56 19.34 -16.74
CA LEU A 239 -10.20 18.19 -15.93
C LEU A 239 -10.85 18.28 -14.55
N TRP A 240 -10.74 19.43 -13.90
CA TRP A 240 -11.36 19.69 -12.60
C TRP A 240 -12.89 19.49 -12.64
N LYS A 241 -13.58 20.02 -13.63
CA LYS A 241 -15.03 19.86 -13.79
C LYS A 241 -15.44 18.39 -13.93
N ARG A 242 -14.71 17.62 -14.74
CA ARG A 242 -14.98 16.17 -14.88
C ARG A 242 -14.76 15.43 -13.57
N MET A 243 -13.76 15.83 -12.83
CA MET A 243 -13.43 15.21 -11.55
C MET A 243 -14.43 15.58 -10.46
N SER A 244 -14.86 16.85 -10.35
CA SER A 244 -15.85 17.25 -9.37
C SER A 244 -17.19 16.55 -9.59
N MET A 245 -17.65 16.43 -10.84
CA MET A 245 -18.86 15.64 -11.15
C MET A 245 -18.73 14.17 -10.77
N ALA A 246 -17.57 13.54 -11.03
CA ALA A 246 -17.32 12.16 -10.64
C ALA A 246 -17.28 11.99 -9.11
N TRP A 247 -16.72 12.96 -8.38
CA TRP A 247 -16.69 12.97 -6.92
C TRP A 247 -18.08 13.12 -6.31
N GLU A 248 -18.91 14.02 -6.86
CA GLU A 248 -20.28 14.20 -6.40
C GLU A 248 -21.12 12.95 -6.64
N GLY A 249 -20.97 12.28 -7.80
CA GLY A 249 -21.60 10.99 -8.07
C GLY A 249 -21.18 9.92 -7.06
N LEU A 250 -19.89 9.78 -6.78
CA LEU A 250 -19.39 8.81 -5.81
C LEU A 250 -19.85 9.09 -4.38
N ARG A 251 -19.99 10.36 -3.98
CA ARG A 251 -20.58 10.72 -2.68
C ARG A 251 -22.05 10.36 -2.59
N ALA A 252 -22.81 10.58 -3.66
CA ALA A 252 -24.22 10.19 -3.70
C ALA A 252 -24.39 8.68 -3.60
N ASP A 253 -23.59 7.90 -4.35
CA ASP A 253 -23.59 6.43 -4.28
C ASP A 253 -23.27 5.93 -2.87
N LEU A 254 -22.27 6.53 -2.20
CA LEU A 254 -21.91 6.18 -0.82
C LEU A 254 -23.03 6.49 0.18
N LEU A 255 -23.68 7.65 0.03
CA LEU A 255 -24.80 8.03 0.91
C LEU A 255 -25.98 7.09 0.74
N LEU A 256 -26.29 6.67 -0.49
CA LEU A 256 -27.35 5.68 -0.76
C LEU A 256 -27.00 4.34 -0.11
N SER A 257 -25.74 3.89 -0.15
CA SER A 257 -25.32 2.64 0.51
C SER A 257 -25.38 2.72 2.04
N LEU A 258 -25.19 3.91 2.63
CA LEU A 258 -25.32 4.13 4.08
C LEU A 258 -26.77 4.01 4.59
N ILE A 259 -27.78 4.27 3.75
CA ILE A 259 -29.19 4.17 4.12
C ILE A 259 -29.61 2.69 4.28
N HIS A 260 -28.87 1.76 3.66
CA HIS A 260 -29.15 0.33 3.71
C HIS A 260 -28.40 -0.43 4.83
N ILE A 261 -27.55 0.24 5.64
CA ILE A 261 -26.85 -0.30 6.80
C ILE A 261 -27.57 0.05 8.10
#